data_6d5c3a824fb6521760c2e9b65681578a
#
_entry.id   6d5c3a824fb6521760c2e9b65681578a
#
_cell.length_a   1.000
_cell.length_b   1.000
_cell.length_c   1.000
_cell.angle_alpha   90.00
_cell.angle_beta   90.00
_cell.angle_gamma   90.00
#
_symmetry.space_group_name_H-M   'P 1'
#
loop_
_entity.id
_entity.type
_entity.pdbx_description
1 polymer ?
#
loop_
_entity_poly.entity_id
_entity_poly.type
_entity_poly.pdbx_seq_one_letter_code
_entity_poly.pdbx_strand_id
1 'polypeptide(L)'
;MEEKNIVAIDLGSSKIALTVANVNGNDVQVTYYKERPSAGIRYSSVYNIMHATEPLARIISEAEEALDIKISQVVVGMPKYPVRQETNSVVVNDRGEDADITADDISELKSYAEDSYPLEDPSKEAIYGVVAQSFSDSENFQIIEDDIIGMVSDVLEGHFKIFIGKKSNLKKVDTVMTKTGISARKKYFTAETTAKAVLTDAEMENGVALIDFGGGSTSVTIYHG
;
A
#
# COMPACT_ATOMS: atom_id res chain seq x y z
N MET A 1 -13.39 15.18 -16.14
CA MET A 1 -12.32 14.58 -15.32
C MET A 1 -11.25 14.09 -16.27
N GLU A 2 -9.99 14.38 -16.02
CA GLU A 2 -8.91 13.93 -16.91
C GLU A 2 -8.72 12.42 -16.75
N GLU A 3 -8.75 11.69 -17.85
CA GLU A 3 -8.32 10.30 -17.90
C GLU A 3 -6.86 10.21 -17.48
N LYS A 4 -6.59 9.38 -16.48
CA LYS A 4 -5.24 9.25 -15.93
C LYS A 4 -4.76 7.81 -16.10
N ASN A 5 -3.71 7.65 -16.90
CA ASN A 5 -3.01 6.37 -16.96
C ASN A 5 -2.19 6.15 -15.69
N ILE A 6 -2.43 5.03 -15.01
CA ILE A 6 -1.64 4.56 -13.89
C ILE A 6 -0.88 3.32 -14.32
N VAL A 7 0.42 3.32 -14.07
CA VAL A 7 1.28 2.15 -14.29
C VAL A 7 1.65 1.56 -12.94
N ALA A 8 1.31 0.30 -12.73
CA ALA A 8 1.62 -0.45 -11.52
C ALA A 8 2.65 -1.55 -11.80
N ILE A 9 3.62 -1.70 -10.88
CA ILE A 9 4.65 -2.74 -10.95
C ILE A 9 4.61 -3.58 -9.69
N ASP A 10 4.57 -4.90 -9.87
CA ASP A 10 4.81 -5.88 -8.82
C ASP A 10 6.19 -6.52 -9.00
N LEU A 11 7.03 -6.42 -7.97
CA LEU A 11 8.37 -6.99 -7.91
C LEU A 11 8.35 -8.33 -7.15
N GLY A 12 7.76 -9.35 -7.76
CA GLY A 12 7.64 -10.68 -7.17
C GLY A 12 8.92 -11.52 -7.24
N SER A 13 8.99 -12.58 -6.42
CA SER A 13 10.14 -13.51 -6.39
C SER A 13 10.19 -14.44 -7.61
N SER A 14 9.05 -14.76 -8.21
CA SER A 14 8.96 -15.62 -9.41
C SER A 14 8.79 -14.82 -10.69
N LYS A 15 8.07 -13.71 -10.63
CA LYS A 15 7.78 -12.85 -11.77
C LYS A 15 7.77 -11.38 -11.38
N ILE A 16 8.09 -10.54 -12.35
CA ILE A 16 7.81 -9.10 -12.33
C ILE A 16 6.58 -8.91 -13.22
N ALA A 17 5.57 -8.19 -12.74
CA ALA A 17 4.38 -7.85 -13.49
C ALA A 17 4.26 -6.34 -13.65
N LEU A 18 3.78 -5.90 -14.82
CA LEU A 18 3.45 -4.52 -15.13
C LEU A 18 2.00 -4.47 -15.63
N THR A 19 1.24 -3.56 -15.05
CA THR A 19 -0.15 -3.29 -15.42
C THR A 19 -0.27 -1.81 -15.77
N VAL A 20 -0.93 -1.50 -16.88
CA VAL A 20 -1.37 -0.13 -17.19
C VAL A 20 -2.88 -0.10 -17.12
N ALA A 21 -3.42 0.85 -16.39
CA ALA A 21 -4.85 1.06 -16.27
C ALA A 21 -5.21 2.52 -16.53
N ASN A 22 -6.31 2.72 -17.20
CA ASN A 22 -6.98 4.01 -17.31
C ASN A 22 -7.94 4.15 -16.13
N VAL A 23 -7.85 5.28 -15.42
CA VAL A 23 -8.67 5.55 -14.24
C VAL A 23 -9.50 6.80 -14.48
N ASN A 24 -10.82 6.65 -14.37
CA ASN A 24 -11.79 7.73 -14.48
C ASN A 24 -12.76 7.69 -13.30
N GLY A 25 -12.51 8.51 -12.28
CA GLY A 25 -13.23 8.43 -11.01
C GLY A 25 -13.00 7.07 -10.34
N ASN A 26 -14.07 6.32 -10.10
CA ASN A 26 -14.02 4.97 -9.52
C ASN A 26 -13.91 3.85 -10.57
N ASP A 27 -13.96 4.20 -11.85
CA ASP A 27 -13.83 3.21 -12.93
C ASP A 27 -12.35 2.97 -13.25
N VAL A 28 -11.94 1.71 -13.23
CA VAL A 28 -10.56 1.27 -13.49
C VAL A 28 -10.56 0.26 -14.63
N GLN A 29 -10.06 0.67 -15.78
CA GLN A 29 -9.94 -0.20 -16.95
C GLN A 29 -8.48 -0.58 -17.19
N VAL A 30 -8.16 -1.88 -17.05
CA VAL A 30 -6.83 -2.40 -17.41
C VAL A 30 -6.70 -2.41 -18.95
N THR A 31 -5.74 -1.65 -19.46
CA THR A 31 -5.45 -1.52 -20.88
C THR A 31 -4.26 -2.34 -21.34
N TYR A 32 -3.37 -2.69 -20.40
CA TYR A 32 -2.20 -3.53 -20.69
C TYR A 32 -1.77 -4.32 -19.46
N TYR A 33 -1.40 -5.57 -19.67
CA TYR A 33 -0.79 -6.42 -18.66
C TYR A 33 0.31 -7.27 -19.28
N LYS A 34 1.43 -7.35 -18.60
CA LYS A 34 2.55 -8.21 -18.97
C LYS A 34 3.27 -8.70 -17.74
N GLU A 35 3.78 -9.93 -17.81
CA GLU A 35 4.67 -10.48 -16.80
C GLU A 35 5.92 -11.10 -17.43
N ARG A 36 7.00 -11.12 -16.64
CA ARG A 36 8.26 -11.76 -17.00
C ARG A 36 8.87 -12.50 -15.82
N PRO A 37 9.63 -13.58 -16.06
CA PRO A 37 10.38 -14.23 -14.99
C PRO A 37 11.25 -13.23 -14.24
N SER A 38 11.21 -13.30 -12.92
CA SER A 38 11.98 -12.43 -12.04
C SER A 38 13.43 -12.88 -11.94
N ALA A 39 14.32 -11.92 -11.78
CA ALA A 39 15.69 -12.16 -11.38
C ALA A 39 16.09 -11.14 -10.30
N GLY A 40 17.03 -11.49 -9.44
CA GLY A 40 17.54 -10.57 -8.39
C GLY A 40 16.55 -10.27 -7.25
N ILE A 41 15.41 -10.96 -7.16
CA ILE A 41 14.39 -10.80 -6.12
C ILE A 41 14.19 -12.14 -5.42
N ARG A 42 14.23 -12.14 -4.08
CA ARG A 42 13.94 -13.32 -3.23
C ARG A 42 13.18 -12.88 -1.99
N TYR A 43 12.24 -13.70 -1.56
CA TYR A 43 11.43 -13.44 -0.36
C TYR A 43 10.85 -12.01 -0.37
N SER A 44 10.29 -11.61 -1.51
CA SER A 44 9.72 -10.28 -1.75
C SER A 44 10.71 -9.11 -1.56
N SER A 45 12.02 -9.35 -1.57
CA SER A 45 13.04 -8.31 -1.42
C SER A 45 14.06 -8.36 -2.54
N VAL A 46 14.49 -7.20 -3.03
CA VAL A 46 15.58 -7.10 -4.01
C VAL A 46 16.90 -7.45 -3.31
N TYR A 47 17.53 -8.53 -3.72
CA TYR A 47 18.87 -8.91 -3.23
C TYR A 47 19.99 -8.56 -4.23
N ASN A 48 19.69 -8.53 -5.53
CA ASN A 48 20.63 -8.13 -6.57
C ASN A 48 19.97 -7.11 -7.51
N ILE A 49 20.37 -5.85 -7.38
CA ILE A 49 19.81 -4.72 -8.12
C ILE A 49 20.02 -4.88 -9.63
N MET A 50 21.22 -5.28 -10.06
CA MET A 50 21.54 -5.40 -11.49
C MET A 50 20.68 -6.47 -12.17
N HIS A 51 20.51 -7.62 -11.52
CA HIS A 51 19.66 -8.69 -12.05
C HIS A 51 18.18 -8.32 -12.06
N ALA A 52 17.70 -7.52 -11.08
CA ALA A 52 16.31 -7.08 -11.05
C ALA A 52 16.01 -5.99 -12.10
N THR A 53 17.02 -5.20 -12.46
CA THR A 53 16.88 -4.10 -13.43
C THR A 53 16.60 -4.62 -14.85
N GLU A 54 17.23 -5.71 -15.29
CA GLU A 54 17.10 -6.21 -16.67
C GLU A 54 15.65 -6.61 -17.03
N PRO A 55 14.98 -7.54 -16.33
CA PRO A 55 13.62 -7.92 -16.67
C PRO A 55 12.63 -6.75 -16.51
N LEU A 56 12.87 -5.84 -15.56
CA LEU A 56 12.05 -4.65 -15.41
C LEU A 56 12.20 -3.69 -16.59
N ALA A 57 13.41 -3.41 -17.03
CA ALA A 57 13.65 -2.55 -18.20
C ALA A 57 12.98 -3.11 -19.47
N ARG A 58 13.05 -4.43 -19.67
CA ARG A 58 12.41 -5.09 -20.82
C ARG A 58 10.89 -4.95 -20.80
N ILE A 59 10.25 -5.20 -19.66
CA ILE A 59 8.79 -5.14 -19.56
C ILE A 59 8.26 -3.71 -19.72
N ILE A 60 9.03 -2.70 -19.26
CA ILE A 60 8.72 -1.28 -19.47
C ILE A 60 8.81 -0.94 -20.95
N SER A 61 9.91 -1.29 -21.62
CA SER A 61 10.09 -1.00 -23.05
C SER A 61 8.99 -1.64 -23.92
N GLU A 62 8.59 -2.87 -23.59
CA GLU A 62 7.48 -3.55 -24.28
C GLU A 62 6.13 -2.87 -24.08
N ALA A 63 5.86 -2.36 -22.86
CA ALA A 63 4.64 -1.62 -22.58
C ALA A 63 4.62 -0.26 -23.30
N GLU A 64 5.75 0.45 -23.30
CA GLU A 64 5.92 1.71 -24.02
C GLU A 64 5.69 1.54 -25.53
N GLU A 65 6.28 0.50 -26.12
CA GLU A 65 6.09 0.18 -27.55
C GLU A 65 4.65 -0.23 -27.89
N ALA A 66 4.05 -1.08 -27.06
CA ALA A 66 2.70 -1.59 -27.30
C ALA A 66 1.60 -0.53 -27.20
N LEU A 67 1.81 0.47 -26.33
CA LEU A 67 0.82 1.51 -26.04
C LEU A 67 1.15 2.86 -26.67
N ASP A 68 2.31 3.01 -27.31
CA ASP A 68 2.85 4.27 -27.83
C ASP A 68 2.87 5.39 -26.75
N ILE A 69 3.34 5.04 -25.56
CA ILE A 69 3.45 5.97 -24.43
C ILE A 69 4.86 5.98 -23.86
N LYS A 70 5.18 7.02 -23.06
CA LYS A 70 6.39 7.06 -22.23
C LYS A 70 6.05 6.85 -20.76
N ILE A 71 6.68 5.86 -20.14
CA ILE A 71 6.52 5.56 -18.72
C ILE A 71 7.66 6.23 -17.93
N SER A 72 7.33 7.22 -17.10
CA SER A 72 8.29 7.92 -16.25
C SER A 72 8.03 7.72 -14.76
N GLN A 73 6.76 7.49 -14.40
CA GLN A 73 6.32 7.30 -13.03
C GLN A 73 5.43 6.07 -12.91
N VAL A 74 5.62 5.33 -11.83
CA VAL A 74 4.85 4.11 -11.53
C VAL A 74 4.42 4.08 -10.07
N VAL A 75 3.42 3.26 -9.77
CA VAL A 75 3.16 2.80 -8.41
C VAL A 75 3.76 1.42 -8.25
N VAL A 76 4.27 1.09 -7.06
CA VAL A 76 4.95 -0.18 -6.82
C VAL A 76 4.58 -0.75 -5.45
N GLY A 77 4.46 -2.08 -5.39
CA GLY A 77 4.28 -2.79 -4.14
C GLY A 77 5.56 -2.78 -3.29
N MET A 78 5.41 -2.58 -1.98
CA MET A 78 6.52 -2.70 -1.04
C MET A 78 6.85 -4.17 -0.76
N PRO A 79 8.10 -4.48 -0.38
CA PRO A 79 8.47 -5.83 0.04
C PRO A 79 7.60 -6.32 1.20
N LYS A 80 7.13 -7.57 1.11
CA LYS A 80 6.27 -8.17 2.15
C LYS A 80 7.06 -8.68 3.36
N TYR A 81 8.38 -8.87 3.25
CA TYR A 81 9.19 -9.48 4.29
C TYR A 81 10.63 -8.90 4.31
N PRO A 82 11.26 -8.75 5.46
CA PRO A 82 10.67 -8.87 6.80
C PRO A 82 9.89 -7.60 7.16
N VAL A 83 8.74 -7.80 7.79
CA VAL A 83 7.88 -6.72 8.31
C VAL A 83 7.42 -7.12 9.70
N ARG A 84 7.51 -6.22 10.67
CA ARG A 84 6.90 -6.38 12.00
C ARG A 84 5.64 -5.53 12.09
N GLN A 85 4.72 -5.96 12.93
CA GLN A 85 3.46 -5.27 13.17
C GLN A 85 3.43 -4.74 14.59
N GLU A 86 3.07 -3.47 14.72
CA GLU A 86 2.88 -2.77 15.98
C GLU A 86 1.48 -2.15 16.02
N THR A 87 1.09 -1.62 17.17
CA THR A 87 -0.16 -0.87 17.33
C THR A 87 0.13 0.57 17.69
N ASN A 88 -0.69 1.48 17.18
CA ASN A 88 -0.70 2.87 17.57
C ASN A 88 -2.14 3.35 17.74
N SER A 89 -2.37 4.19 18.73
CA SER A 89 -3.64 4.90 18.89
C SER A 89 -3.34 6.39 18.92
N VAL A 90 -4.11 7.14 18.20
CA VAL A 90 -4.00 8.60 18.13
C VAL A 90 -5.37 9.23 18.31
N VAL A 91 -5.39 10.37 18.98
CA VAL A 91 -6.60 11.09 19.29
C VAL A 91 -6.49 12.54 18.86
N VAL A 92 -7.55 13.04 18.27
CA VAL A 92 -7.76 14.49 18.01
C VAL A 92 -8.92 14.96 18.87
N ASN A 93 -8.65 15.99 19.68
CA ASN A 93 -9.63 16.63 20.54
C ASN A 93 -9.94 18.04 20.01
N ASP A 94 -10.97 18.68 20.54
CA ASP A 94 -11.35 20.06 20.24
C ASP A 94 -11.68 20.31 18.75
N ARG A 95 -12.32 19.31 18.10
CA ARG A 95 -12.81 19.43 16.72
C ARG A 95 -13.97 20.39 16.56
N GLY A 96 -14.64 20.73 17.67
CA GLY A 96 -15.87 21.51 17.75
C GLY A 96 -17.07 20.62 18.10
N GLU A 97 -17.94 21.11 18.97
CA GLU A 97 -19.07 20.33 19.53
C GLU A 97 -20.02 19.78 18.45
N ASP A 98 -20.14 20.46 17.31
CA ASP A 98 -21.05 20.10 16.21
C ASP A 98 -20.30 19.68 14.93
N ALA A 99 -19.05 19.25 15.04
CA ALA A 99 -18.24 18.89 13.88
C ALA A 99 -18.54 17.46 13.39
N ASP A 100 -19.01 17.35 12.14
CA ASP A 100 -19.14 16.05 11.46
C ASP A 100 -17.76 15.42 11.27
N ILE A 101 -17.66 14.11 11.49
CA ILE A 101 -16.47 13.33 11.15
C ILE A 101 -16.48 13.06 9.63
N THR A 102 -15.45 13.46 8.95
CA THR A 102 -15.31 13.32 7.50
C THR A 102 -14.27 12.29 7.10
N ALA A 103 -14.30 11.85 5.84
CA ALA A 103 -13.23 10.99 5.29
C ALA A 103 -11.85 11.68 5.29
N ASP A 104 -11.82 13.02 5.21
CA ASP A 104 -10.58 13.79 5.30
C ASP A 104 -10.01 13.73 6.73
N ASP A 105 -10.85 13.83 7.76
CA ASP A 105 -10.42 13.66 9.16
C ASP A 105 -9.80 12.28 9.40
N ILE A 106 -10.41 11.21 8.86
CA ILE A 106 -9.85 9.86 8.94
C ILE A 106 -8.49 9.77 8.25
N SER A 107 -8.37 10.38 7.07
CA SER A 107 -7.11 10.43 6.31
C SER A 107 -6.01 11.19 7.05
N GLU A 108 -6.35 12.32 7.68
CA GLU A 108 -5.43 13.12 8.50
C GLU A 108 -5.01 12.35 9.76
N LEU A 109 -5.96 11.69 10.43
CA LEU A 109 -5.68 10.87 11.60
C LEU A 109 -4.74 9.71 11.28
N LYS A 110 -4.95 9.05 10.14
CA LYS A 110 -4.06 7.99 9.64
C LYS A 110 -2.65 8.53 9.34
N SER A 111 -2.54 9.70 8.72
CA SER A 111 -1.25 10.36 8.46
C SER A 111 -0.56 10.75 9.78
N TYR A 112 -1.31 11.24 10.73
CA TYR A 112 -0.78 11.57 12.05
C TYR A 112 -0.30 10.32 12.80
N ALA A 113 -1.02 9.20 12.69
CA ALA A 113 -0.59 7.93 13.27
C ALA A 113 0.71 7.41 12.65
N GLU A 114 0.95 7.66 11.37
CA GLU A 114 2.20 7.35 10.68
C GLU A 114 3.35 8.24 11.15
N ASP A 115 3.14 9.55 11.13
CA ASP A 115 4.19 10.54 11.42
C ASP A 115 4.60 10.57 12.91
N SER A 116 3.66 10.30 13.81
CA SER A 116 3.89 10.34 15.27
C SER A 116 4.46 9.04 15.84
N TYR A 117 4.44 7.93 15.07
CA TYR A 117 4.91 6.64 15.58
C TYR A 117 6.43 6.63 15.83
N PRO A 118 6.89 6.33 17.05
CA PRO A 118 8.32 6.35 17.39
C PRO A 118 9.01 5.09 16.87
N LEU A 119 9.67 5.17 15.72
CA LEU A 119 10.54 4.09 15.24
C LEU A 119 11.72 3.88 16.20
N GLU A 120 12.10 2.63 16.45
CA GLU A 120 13.26 2.29 17.30
C GLU A 120 14.58 2.78 16.69
N ASP A 121 14.73 2.60 15.38
CA ASP A 121 15.89 3.09 14.61
C ASP A 121 15.44 3.72 13.29
N PRO A 122 15.10 5.02 13.25
CA PRO A 122 14.68 5.71 12.04
C PRO A 122 15.72 5.70 10.90
N SER A 123 16.98 5.38 11.20
CA SER A 123 18.03 5.24 10.19
C SER A 123 17.93 3.93 9.41
N LYS A 124 17.35 2.88 10.01
CA LYS A 124 17.24 1.51 9.44
C LYS A 124 15.82 1.08 9.13
N GLU A 125 14.84 1.68 9.79
CA GLU A 125 13.43 1.33 9.72
C GLU A 125 12.62 2.36 8.92
N ALA A 126 11.52 1.90 8.35
CA ALA A 126 10.51 2.74 7.73
C ALA A 126 9.12 2.12 7.92
N ILE A 127 8.11 2.96 8.04
CA ILE A 127 6.72 2.51 8.02
C ILE A 127 6.36 2.14 6.59
N TYR A 128 5.81 0.94 6.41
CA TYR A 128 5.38 0.40 5.12
C TYR A 128 3.87 0.56 4.92
N GLY A 129 3.13 0.65 6.01
CA GLY A 129 1.70 0.87 5.97
C GLY A 129 1.12 1.12 7.34
N VAL A 130 0.00 1.82 7.33
CA VAL A 130 -0.84 2.11 8.49
C VAL A 130 -2.25 1.66 8.13
N VAL A 131 -2.78 0.70 8.87
CA VAL A 131 -4.10 0.13 8.61
C VAL A 131 -5.00 0.40 9.81
N ALA A 132 -6.12 1.08 9.56
CA ALA A 132 -7.12 1.32 10.57
C ALA A 132 -7.72 0.00 11.07
N GLN A 133 -7.96 -0.07 12.37
CA GLN A 133 -8.63 -1.20 13.00
C GLN A 133 -10.03 -0.81 13.46
N SER A 134 -10.12 0.30 14.15
CA SER A 134 -11.38 0.86 14.63
C SER A 134 -11.19 2.31 14.98
N PHE A 135 -12.31 2.98 15.15
CA PHE A 135 -12.39 4.35 15.64
C PHE A 135 -13.24 4.42 16.88
N SER A 136 -13.10 5.50 17.63
CA SER A 136 -13.94 5.81 18.79
C SER A 136 -14.19 7.30 18.84
N ASP A 137 -15.34 7.67 19.37
CA ASP A 137 -15.67 9.04 19.75
C ASP A 137 -15.83 9.16 21.29
N SER A 138 -16.42 10.24 21.78
CA SER A 138 -16.63 10.46 23.22
C SER A 138 -17.59 9.46 23.87
N GLU A 139 -18.46 8.79 23.10
CA GLU A 139 -19.55 7.94 23.59
C GLU A 139 -19.48 6.50 23.07
N ASN A 140 -18.89 6.30 21.90
CA ASN A 140 -18.90 5.04 21.18
C ASN A 140 -17.48 4.50 20.95
N PHE A 141 -17.34 3.18 21.01
CA PHE A 141 -16.06 2.48 20.89
C PHE A 141 -16.11 1.41 19.80
N GLN A 142 -14.96 1.15 19.17
CA GLN A 142 -14.78 0.10 18.17
C GLN A 142 -15.70 0.23 16.94
N ILE A 143 -15.82 1.46 16.44
CA ILE A 143 -16.63 1.78 15.26
C ILE A 143 -15.77 1.58 14.01
N ILE A 144 -16.34 1.01 12.97
CA ILE A 144 -15.67 0.89 11.66
C ILE A 144 -15.64 2.23 10.93
N GLU A 145 -14.74 2.36 9.92
CA GLU A 145 -14.53 3.61 9.18
C GLU A 145 -15.81 4.14 8.53
N ASP A 146 -16.60 3.25 7.91
CA ASP A 146 -17.82 3.65 7.19
C ASP A 146 -18.92 4.14 8.14
N ASP A 147 -18.98 3.62 9.36
CA ASP A 147 -20.01 3.98 10.34
C ASP A 147 -19.64 5.26 11.11
N ILE A 148 -18.34 5.53 11.34
CA ILE A 148 -17.91 6.73 12.07
C ILE A 148 -18.01 7.99 11.22
N ILE A 149 -17.91 7.87 9.90
CA ILE A 149 -18.05 9.01 8.97
C ILE A 149 -19.50 9.51 8.98
N GLY A 150 -19.68 10.80 9.25
CA GLY A 150 -20.97 11.45 9.39
C GLY A 150 -21.50 11.49 10.83
N MET A 151 -20.81 10.87 11.80
CA MET A 151 -21.11 11.09 13.22
C MET A 151 -20.59 12.46 13.66
N VAL A 152 -21.23 13.03 14.67
CA VAL A 152 -20.86 14.32 15.25
C VAL A 152 -20.11 14.10 16.55
N SER A 153 -18.88 14.57 16.64
CA SER A 153 -18.10 14.49 17.88
C SER A 153 -16.95 15.49 17.90
N ASP A 154 -16.68 16.03 19.08
CA ASP A 154 -15.51 16.85 19.38
C ASP A 154 -14.21 16.04 19.52
N VAL A 155 -14.33 14.72 19.73
CA VAL A 155 -13.22 13.78 19.88
C VAL A 155 -13.28 12.70 18.80
N LEU A 156 -12.14 12.45 18.20
CA LEU A 156 -11.95 11.31 17.29
C LEU A 156 -10.66 10.58 17.65
N GLU A 157 -10.79 9.32 18.07
CA GLU A 157 -9.67 8.42 18.30
C GLU A 157 -9.62 7.36 17.22
N GLY A 158 -8.43 7.08 16.71
CA GLY A 158 -8.19 6.00 15.75
C GLY A 158 -7.19 4.99 16.30
N HIS A 159 -7.50 3.71 16.13
CA HIS A 159 -6.65 2.58 16.47
C HIS A 159 -6.07 1.98 15.20
N PHE A 160 -4.75 1.88 15.12
CA PHE A 160 -4.05 1.51 13.89
C PHE A 160 -3.08 0.35 14.11
N LYS A 161 -2.90 -0.48 13.08
CA LYS A 161 -1.76 -1.37 12.93
C LYS A 161 -0.69 -0.66 12.10
N ILE A 162 0.51 -0.61 12.64
CA ILE A 162 1.67 -0.02 12.00
C ILE A 162 2.57 -1.16 11.49
N PHE A 163 2.85 -1.18 10.21
CA PHE A 163 3.71 -2.18 9.60
C PHE A 163 5.07 -1.57 9.30
N ILE A 164 6.12 -2.12 9.92
CA ILE A 164 7.46 -1.57 9.91
C ILE A 164 8.40 -2.53 9.22
N GLY A 165 9.14 -2.04 8.24
CA GLY A 165 10.11 -2.81 7.49
C GLY A 165 11.47 -2.12 7.38
N LYS A 166 12.42 -2.78 6.71
CA LYS A 166 13.77 -2.26 6.54
C LYS A 166 13.81 -1.13 5.50
N LYS A 167 14.27 0.05 5.90
CA LYS A 167 14.48 1.21 5.02
C LYS A 167 15.40 0.88 3.83
N SER A 168 16.38 -0.01 4.04
CA SER A 168 17.26 -0.48 2.96
C SER A 168 16.54 -1.23 1.85
N ASN A 169 15.44 -1.93 2.15
CA ASN A 169 14.66 -2.62 1.13
C ASN A 169 13.94 -1.62 0.21
N LEU A 170 13.37 -0.55 0.77
CA LEU A 170 12.75 0.54 -0.01
C LEU A 170 13.80 1.23 -0.90
N LYS A 171 14.98 1.53 -0.36
CA LYS A 171 16.09 2.12 -1.13
C LYS A 171 16.51 1.25 -2.32
N LYS A 172 16.50 -0.08 -2.15
CA LYS A 172 16.81 -1.00 -3.26
C LYS A 172 15.74 -0.97 -4.34
N VAL A 173 14.45 -0.90 -3.96
CA VAL A 173 13.35 -0.72 -4.92
C VAL A 173 13.55 0.59 -5.69
N ASP A 174 13.79 1.70 -5.01
CA ASP A 174 14.04 3.00 -5.65
C ASP A 174 15.24 2.95 -6.59
N THR A 175 16.32 2.25 -6.20
CA THR A 175 17.51 2.10 -7.05
C THR A 175 17.22 1.31 -8.31
N VAL A 176 16.43 0.23 -8.23
CA VAL A 176 16.01 -0.54 -9.41
C VAL A 176 15.16 0.34 -10.34
N MET A 177 14.18 1.08 -9.80
CA MET A 177 13.35 2.01 -10.59
C MET A 177 14.22 3.05 -11.31
N THR A 178 15.10 3.74 -10.57
CA THR A 178 15.99 4.77 -11.12
C THR A 178 16.91 4.21 -12.22
N LYS A 179 17.45 3.00 -12.05
CA LYS A 179 18.30 2.35 -13.05
C LYS A 179 17.54 1.94 -14.32
N THR A 180 16.21 1.82 -14.26
CA THR A 180 15.36 1.61 -15.44
C THR A 180 14.81 2.91 -16.03
N GLY A 181 15.22 4.07 -15.51
CA GLY A 181 14.81 5.38 -16.02
C GLY A 181 13.43 5.84 -15.58
N ILE A 182 12.85 5.17 -14.56
CA ILE A 182 11.55 5.51 -13.98
C ILE A 182 11.67 5.87 -12.50
N SER A 183 10.61 6.42 -11.93
CA SER A 183 10.50 6.70 -10.49
C SER A 183 9.25 6.09 -9.89
N ALA A 184 9.33 5.64 -8.63
CA ALA A 184 8.17 5.24 -7.86
C ALA A 184 7.46 6.51 -7.34
N ARG A 185 6.30 6.83 -7.94
CA ARG A 185 5.44 7.92 -7.47
C ARG A 185 4.87 7.63 -6.07
N LYS A 186 4.43 6.38 -5.86
CA LYS A 186 3.94 5.89 -4.57
C LYS A 186 4.29 4.42 -4.41
N LYS A 187 4.61 4.06 -3.18
CA LYS A 187 4.81 2.67 -2.75
C LYS A 187 3.62 2.26 -1.90
N TYR A 188 3.09 1.09 -2.14
CA TYR A 188 1.92 0.59 -1.43
C TYR A 188 2.26 -0.63 -0.59
N PHE A 189 1.69 -0.72 0.59
CA PHE A 189 1.77 -1.92 1.42
C PHE A 189 0.95 -3.03 0.78
N THR A 190 1.64 -4.05 0.28
CA THR A 190 1.04 -5.06 -0.60
C THR A 190 -0.01 -5.92 0.08
N ALA A 191 0.08 -6.16 1.39
CA ALA A 191 -0.95 -6.94 2.09
C ALA A 191 -2.31 -6.21 2.06
N GLU A 192 -2.32 -4.90 2.32
CA GLU A 192 -3.52 -4.07 2.27
C GLU A 192 -4.10 -3.99 0.85
N THR A 193 -3.25 -3.68 -0.15
CA THR A 193 -3.73 -3.55 -1.53
C THR A 193 -4.22 -4.86 -2.13
N THR A 194 -3.60 -5.99 -1.77
CA THR A 194 -4.08 -7.30 -2.20
C THR A 194 -5.45 -7.61 -1.59
N ALA A 195 -5.63 -7.34 -0.30
CA ALA A 195 -6.91 -7.55 0.36
C ALA A 195 -8.02 -6.69 -0.28
N LYS A 196 -7.79 -5.39 -0.46
CA LYS A 196 -8.73 -4.48 -1.14
C LYS A 196 -9.07 -4.89 -2.58
N ALA A 197 -8.20 -5.65 -3.24
CA ALA A 197 -8.45 -6.10 -4.61
C ALA A 197 -9.28 -7.40 -4.70
N VAL A 198 -9.30 -8.23 -3.65
CA VAL A 198 -9.88 -9.58 -3.72
C VAL A 198 -10.94 -9.88 -2.66
N LEU A 199 -11.00 -9.08 -1.59
CA LEU A 199 -11.98 -9.22 -0.52
C LEU A 199 -13.05 -8.15 -0.63
N THR A 200 -14.25 -8.48 -0.19
CA THR A 200 -15.34 -7.52 0.05
C THR A 200 -15.25 -6.97 1.48
N ASP A 201 -15.83 -5.80 1.73
CA ASP A 201 -15.89 -5.20 3.06
C ASP A 201 -16.60 -6.14 4.04
N ALA A 202 -17.70 -6.76 3.61
CA ALA A 202 -18.44 -7.74 4.43
C ALA A 202 -17.60 -8.98 4.80
N GLU A 203 -16.68 -9.45 3.95
CA GLU A 203 -15.76 -10.54 4.29
C GLU A 203 -14.73 -10.08 5.32
N MET A 204 -14.23 -8.87 5.20
CA MET A 204 -13.29 -8.31 6.17
C MET A 204 -13.92 -8.09 7.54
N GLU A 205 -15.15 -7.60 7.58
CA GLU A 205 -15.94 -7.42 8.83
C GLU A 205 -16.31 -8.75 9.50
N ASN A 206 -16.76 -9.75 8.73
CA ASN A 206 -17.16 -11.05 9.28
C ASN A 206 -15.98 -11.95 9.68
N GLY A 207 -14.76 -11.54 9.34
CA GLY A 207 -13.55 -12.28 9.61
C GLY A 207 -13.13 -13.19 8.45
N VAL A 208 -11.93 -12.95 7.90
CA VAL A 208 -11.39 -13.70 6.77
C VAL A 208 -9.88 -13.85 6.88
N ALA A 209 -9.36 -14.97 6.42
CA ALA A 209 -7.92 -15.19 6.24
C ALA A 209 -7.58 -15.20 4.74
N LEU A 210 -6.84 -14.20 4.30
CA LEU A 210 -6.30 -14.13 2.94
C LEU A 210 -4.93 -14.80 2.90
N ILE A 211 -4.81 -15.85 2.09
CA ILE A 211 -3.55 -16.57 1.89
C ILE A 211 -3.01 -16.25 0.49
N ASP A 212 -1.82 -15.65 0.42
CA ASP A 212 -1.14 -15.34 -0.83
C ASP A 212 0.07 -16.26 -1.01
N PHE A 213 -0.03 -17.17 -1.97
CA PHE A 213 1.03 -18.11 -2.34
C PHE A 213 1.98 -17.49 -3.36
N GLY A 214 3.06 -16.89 -2.89
CA GLY A 214 4.10 -16.32 -3.74
C GLY A 214 5.19 -17.33 -4.14
N GLY A 215 6.02 -16.95 -5.11
CA GLY A 215 7.13 -17.78 -5.59
C GLY A 215 8.31 -17.96 -4.60
N GLY A 216 8.38 -17.17 -3.55
CA GLY A 216 9.46 -17.25 -2.54
C GLY A 216 8.97 -17.16 -1.11
N SER A 217 7.72 -16.81 -0.90
CA SER A 217 7.09 -16.72 0.43
C SER A 217 5.59 -16.91 0.30
N THR A 218 4.96 -17.43 1.34
CA THR A 218 3.51 -17.40 1.51
C THR A 218 3.19 -16.41 2.61
N SER A 219 2.25 -15.51 2.37
CA SER A 219 1.75 -14.60 3.40
C SER A 219 0.32 -14.93 3.79
N VAL A 220 0.00 -14.70 5.05
CA VAL A 220 -1.36 -14.82 5.59
C VAL A 220 -1.72 -13.47 6.20
N THR A 221 -2.81 -12.89 5.75
CA THR A 221 -3.38 -11.68 6.31
C THR A 221 -4.75 -12.03 6.89
N ILE A 222 -4.95 -11.72 8.17
CA ILE A 222 -6.19 -12.04 8.87
C ILE A 222 -6.90 -10.71 9.15
N TYR A 223 -8.14 -10.63 8.71
CA TYR A 223 -9.10 -9.60 9.09
C TYR A 223 -10.04 -10.20 10.13
N HIS A 224 -10.34 -9.42 11.14
CA HIS A 224 -11.21 -9.82 12.23
C HIS A 224 -11.95 -8.56 12.66
N GLY A 225 -13.25 -8.53 12.42
CA GLY A 225 -14.14 -7.45 12.84
C GLY A 225 -14.40 -7.42 14.34
#